data_5b081026b5b79063998da4d06a400902
#
_entry.id   5b081026b5b79063998da4d06a400902
#
_cell.length_a   1.000
_cell.length_b   1.000
_cell.length_c   1.000
_cell.angle_alpha   90.00
_cell.angle_beta   90.00
_cell.angle_gamma   90.00
#
_symmetry.space_group_name_H-M   'P 1'
#
loop_
_entity.id
_entity.type
_entity.pdbx_description
1 polymer ?
#
loop_
_entity_poly.entity_id
_entity_poly.type
_entity_poly.pdbx_seq_one_letter_code
_entity_poly.pdbx_strand_id
1 'polypeptide(L)'
;VDNVKISVNDNQQLEVYVNNSQYKKTYTNSNITKVKIQAKDKISFNDQLDTTKNYVLNLAKAIVELLAKQVVLQPNTNVTLKVKELQITAQDTGSTTAGDVFLNVVKKVYDSDCNYVGIKNMTITAEDDDDGDSQIVIKATNAVTSNTDAATTTDGTTAADTSGTGIWAKVDSKVSDLGSYIASVKNIETIIEIDASTLTADTIDLESVNELKMSTQGVGIGVAVNVASASSMVLVKNSNLTSTKNGIKLLAKSVIESKADAQAKAGNVA
;
A
#
# COMPACT_ATOMS: atom_id res chain seq x y z
N VAL A 1 15.11 4.14 5.85
CA VAL A 1 14.78 5.54 5.48
C VAL A 1 13.30 5.62 5.14
N ASP A 2 12.67 6.77 5.42
CA ASP A 2 11.24 6.93 5.21
C ASP A 2 10.93 7.16 3.72
N ASN A 3 11.71 8.04 3.07
CA ASN A 3 11.46 8.39 1.68
C ASN A 3 12.73 8.36 0.83
N VAL A 4 12.57 7.87 -0.41
CA VAL A 4 13.61 7.87 -1.44
C VAL A 4 13.04 8.48 -2.72
N LYS A 5 13.83 9.35 -3.37
CA LYS A 5 13.50 9.86 -4.71
C LYS A 5 14.52 9.37 -5.73
N ILE A 6 14.03 8.87 -6.84
CA ILE A 6 14.82 8.45 -8.01
C ILE A 6 14.76 9.55 -9.06
N SER A 7 15.82 9.75 -9.80
CA SER A 7 15.89 10.67 -10.93
C SER A 7 16.83 10.16 -12.01
N VAL A 8 16.75 10.78 -13.16
CA VAL A 8 17.73 10.68 -14.23
C VAL A 8 18.30 12.07 -14.51
N ASN A 9 19.63 12.19 -14.60
CA ASN A 9 20.26 13.45 -14.91
C ASN A 9 20.44 13.67 -16.44
N ASP A 10 20.95 14.83 -16.83
CA ASP A 10 21.21 15.19 -18.23
C ASP A 10 22.19 14.25 -18.93
N ASN A 11 23.05 13.57 -18.18
CA ASN A 11 23.97 12.56 -18.70
C ASN A 11 23.34 11.15 -18.75
N GLN A 12 22.01 11.05 -18.60
CA GLN A 12 21.25 9.79 -18.60
C GLN A 12 21.68 8.80 -17.48
N GLN A 13 22.19 9.32 -16.35
CA GLN A 13 22.66 8.52 -15.23
C GLN A 13 21.59 8.46 -14.13
N LEU A 14 21.53 7.32 -13.44
CA LEU A 14 20.68 7.14 -12.27
C LEU A 14 21.13 8.02 -11.12
N GLU A 15 20.22 8.79 -10.57
CA GLU A 15 20.40 9.53 -9.31
C GLU A 15 19.42 9.05 -8.26
N VAL A 16 19.93 8.86 -7.04
CA VAL A 16 19.13 8.47 -5.88
C VAL A 16 19.30 9.51 -4.78
N TYR A 17 18.18 10.00 -4.29
CA TYR A 17 18.10 11.00 -3.23
C TYR A 17 17.42 10.37 -2.01
N VAL A 18 18.03 10.55 -0.84
CA VAL A 18 17.54 10.01 0.43
C VAL A 18 17.25 11.15 1.40
N ASN A 19 16.24 11.00 2.24
CA ASN A 19 15.84 11.96 3.27
C ASN A 19 15.64 13.38 2.72
N ASN A 20 14.68 13.55 1.81
CA ASN A 20 14.33 14.85 1.21
C ASN A 20 15.52 15.56 0.56
N SER A 21 16.36 14.81 -0.14
CA SER A 21 17.53 15.31 -0.89
C SER A 21 18.75 15.72 -0.03
N GLN A 22 18.78 15.36 1.25
CA GLN A 22 19.99 15.57 2.08
C GLN A 22 21.20 14.77 1.57
N TYR A 23 20.93 13.58 0.99
CA TYR A 23 21.96 12.75 0.39
C TYR A 23 21.60 12.43 -1.04
N LYS A 24 22.52 12.76 -1.95
CA LYS A 24 22.41 12.45 -3.38
C LYS A 24 23.57 11.56 -3.79
N LYS A 25 23.29 10.52 -4.56
CA LYS A 25 24.29 9.70 -5.21
C LYS A 25 23.95 9.49 -6.69
N THR A 26 24.96 9.64 -7.54
CA THR A 26 24.88 9.42 -8.97
C THR A 26 25.62 8.13 -9.33
N TYR A 27 25.03 7.33 -10.18
CA TYR A 27 25.55 6.02 -10.58
C TYR A 27 25.78 5.97 -12.09
N THR A 28 26.92 5.43 -12.51
CA THR A 28 27.19 5.15 -13.91
C THR A 28 26.49 3.84 -14.31
N ASN A 29 25.60 3.90 -15.32
CA ASN A 29 24.69 2.81 -15.64
C ASN A 29 25.35 1.54 -16.19
N SER A 30 26.51 1.66 -16.86
CA SER A 30 27.14 0.58 -17.66
C SER A 30 27.50 -0.68 -16.87
N ASN A 31 27.71 -0.57 -15.56
CA ASN A 31 28.16 -1.68 -14.71
C ASN A 31 27.14 -2.07 -13.63
N ILE A 32 25.92 -1.53 -13.71
CA ILE A 32 24.90 -1.85 -12.72
C ILE A 32 24.22 -3.14 -13.15
N THR A 33 24.31 -4.18 -12.32
CA THR A 33 23.61 -5.46 -12.49
C THR A 33 22.44 -5.63 -11.53
N LYS A 34 22.40 -4.83 -10.46
CA LYS A 34 21.29 -4.81 -9.51
C LYS A 34 21.07 -3.43 -8.91
N VAL A 35 19.82 -3.01 -8.89
CA VAL A 35 19.35 -1.84 -8.15
C VAL A 35 18.31 -2.32 -7.14
N LYS A 36 18.58 -2.12 -5.85
CA LYS A 36 17.61 -2.42 -4.80
C LYS A 36 17.37 -1.16 -3.96
N ILE A 37 16.15 -0.67 -3.98
CA ILE A 37 15.74 0.52 -3.22
C ILE A 37 14.60 0.12 -2.29
N GLN A 38 14.79 0.42 -1.01
CA GLN A 38 13.79 0.18 0.02
C GLN A 38 13.56 1.45 0.84
N ALA A 39 12.31 1.84 0.96
CA ALA A 39 11.85 2.92 1.84
C ALA A 39 10.71 2.42 2.72
N LYS A 40 10.52 3.06 3.88
CA LYS A 40 9.40 2.74 4.75
C LYS A 40 8.09 3.25 4.14
N ASP A 41 8.07 4.52 3.78
CA ASP A 41 6.84 5.19 3.36
C ASP A 41 6.73 5.30 1.84
N LYS A 42 7.74 5.90 1.16
CA LYS A 42 7.58 6.23 -0.24
C LYS A 42 8.87 6.14 -1.06
N ILE A 43 8.77 5.55 -2.23
CA ILE A 43 9.71 5.74 -3.35
C ILE A 43 9.01 6.58 -4.41
N SER A 44 9.64 7.67 -4.86
CA SER A 44 9.11 8.54 -5.91
C SER A 44 10.10 8.74 -7.04
N PHE A 45 9.62 9.03 -8.26
CA PHE A 45 10.44 9.53 -9.35
C PHE A 45 10.43 11.07 -9.36
N ASN A 46 11.52 11.69 -9.87
CA ASN A 46 11.59 13.14 -9.98
C ASN A 46 10.54 13.68 -10.98
N ASP A 47 9.71 14.59 -10.52
CA ASP A 47 8.65 15.27 -11.28
C ASP A 47 9.04 16.68 -11.75
N GLN A 48 10.32 17.04 -11.63
CA GLN A 48 10.89 18.35 -11.99
C GLN A 48 11.94 18.20 -13.12
N LEU A 49 11.69 17.30 -14.07
CA LEU A 49 12.55 17.15 -15.24
C LEU A 49 12.30 18.24 -16.26
N ASP A 50 13.31 18.59 -17.06
CA ASP A 50 13.17 19.50 -18.20
C ASP A 50 12.35 18.82 -19.31
N THR A 51 11.13 19.31 -19.54
CA THR A 51 10.19 18.72 -20.50
C THR A 51 10.62 18.85 -21.96
N THR A 52 11.68 19.63 -22.24
CA THR A 52 12.26 19.75 -23.60
C THR A 52 13.27 18.67 -23.93
N LYS A 53 13.65 17.84 -22.95
CA LYS A 53 14.65 16.78 -23.07
C LYS A 53 14.02 15.40 -23.10
N ASN A 54 14.71 14.48 -23.75
CA ASN A 54 14.39 13.06 -23.69
C ASN A 54 15.29 12.37 -22.64
N TYR A 55 14.68 11.65 -21.73
CA TYR A 55 15.39 10.95 -20.68
C TYR A 55 15.33 9.43 -20.88
N VAL A 56 16.50 8.80 -20.90
CA VAL A 56 16.64 7.34 -21.03
C VAL A 56 17.51 6.85 -19.88
N LEU A 57 16.93 6.10 -18.97
CA LEU A 57 17.66 5.41 -17.92
C LEU A 57 17.95 3.98 -18.38
N ASN A 58 19.13 3.77 -18.96
CA ASN A 58 19.53 2.48 -19.50
C ASN A 58 20.18 1.63 -18.41
N LEU A 59 19.42 0.71 -17.84
CA LEU A 59 19.83 -0.30 -16.88
C LEU A 59 19.55 -1.72 -17.44
N ALA A 60 19.75 -1.93 -18.75
CA ALA A 60 19.36 -3.18 -19.44
C ALA A 60 19.99 -4.46 -18.85
N LYS A 61 21.10 -4.34 -18.12
CA LYS A 61 21.75 -5.48 -17.42
C LYS A 61 21.27 -5.64 -15.98
N ALA A 62 20.41 -4.77 -15.48
CA ALA A 62 20.06 -4.72 -14.06
C ALA A 62 18.69 -5.32 -13.78
N ILE A 63 18.64 -6.07 -12.69
CA ILE A 63 17.39 -6.35 -11.96
C ILE A 63 17.12 -5.15 -11.06
N VAL A 64 15.97 -4.52 -11.22
CA VAL A 64 15.53 -3.36 -10.43
C VAL A 64 14.44 -3.78 -9.47
N GLU A 65 14.70 -3.66 -8.17
CA GLU A 65 13.76 -3.97 -7.08
C GLU A 65 13.41 -2.70 -6.31
N LEU A 66 12.13 -2.35 -6.23
CA LEU A 66 11.60 -1.22 -5.47
C LEU A 66 10.60 -1.70 -4.43
N LEU A 67 10.82 -1.37 -3.15
CA LEU A 67 9.96 -1.79 -2.04
C LEU A 67 9.65 -0.60 -1.12
N ALA A 68 8.38 -0.24 -1.00
CA ALA A 68 7.90 0.78 -0.06
C ALA A 68 6.39 0.61 0.17
N LYS A 69 5.80 1.35 1.11
CA LYS A 69 4.34 1.45 1.24
C LYS A 69 3.71 2.09 0.00
N GLN A 70 4.37 3.08 -0.57
CA GLN A 70 3.97 3.74 -1.82
C GLN A 70 5.13 3.81 -2.81
N VAL A 71 4.92 3.38 -4.05
CA VAL A 71 5.88 3.53 -5.13
C VAL A 71 5.24 4.35 -6.24
N VAL A 72 5.74 5.58 -6.45
CA VAL A 72 5.15 6.59 -7.33
C VAL A 72 6.17 7.00 -8.39
N LEU A 73 6.14 6.32 -9.54
CA LEU A 73 7.00 6.58 -10.68
C LEU A 73 6.23 7.46 -11.69
N GLN A 74 6.12 8.75 -11.40
CA GLN A 74 5.31 9.69 -12.15
C GLN A 74 6.10 10.96 -12.52
N PRO A 75 7.10 10.86 -13.45
CA PRO A 75 7.78 12.04 -13.94
C PRO A 75 6.82 12.98 -14.67
N ASN A 76 7.18 14.26 -14.73
CA ASN A 76 6.42 15.29 -15.45
C ASN A 76 6.56 15.22 -16.98
N THR A 77 7.49 14.41 -17.49
CA THR A 77 7.68 14.12 -18.92
C THR A 77 7.92 12.64 -19.13
N ASN A 78 7.86 12.17 -20.39
CA ASN A 78 8.12 10.76 -20.65
C ASN A 78 9.58 10.38 -20.35
N VAL A 79 9.75 9.31 -19.57
CA VAL A 79 11.05 8.72 -19.26
C VAL A 79 11.08 7.28 -19.76
N THR A 80 12.11 6.94 -20.52
CA THR A 80 12.36 5.55 -20.93
C THR A 80 13.25 4.88 -19.91
N LEU A 81 12.78 3.76 -19.35
CA LEU A 81 13.52 2.88 -18.45
C LEU A 81 13.75 1.55 -19.15
N LYS A 82 15.02 1.18 -19.35
CA LYS A 82 15.41 -0.14 -19.85
C LYS A 82 16.02 -0.95 -18.71
N VAL A 83 15.53 -2.16 -18.50
CA VAL A 83 15.99 -3.07 -17.43
C VAL A 83 16.09 -4.50 -17.94
N LYS A 84 16.81 -5.37 -17.23
CA LYS A 84 16.72 -6.81 -17.41
C LYS A 84 15.41 -7.34 -16.81
N GLU A 85 15.09 -6.87 -15.60
CA GLU A 85 13.89 -7.23 -14.86
C GLU A 85 13.46 -6.09 -13.96
N LEU A 86 12.14 -5.88 -13.80
CA LEU A 86 11.58 -4.90 -12.89
C LEU A 86 10.64 -5.57 -11.89
N GLN A 87 10.92 -5.37 -10.61
CA GLN A 87 10.07 -5.79 -9.51
C GLN A 87 9.69 -4.57 -8.66
N ILE A 88 8.41 -4.27 -8.55
CA ILE A 88 7.87 -3.21 -7.70
C ILE A 88 6.92 -3.84 -6.69
N THR A 89 7.16 -3.59 -5.40
CA THR A 89 6.26 -4.05 -4.35
C THR A 89 5.85 -2.87 -3.48
N ALA A 90 4.55 -2.61 -3.43
CA ALA A 90 3.96 -1.73 -2.44
C ALA A 90 3.45 -2.58 -1.27
N GLN A 91 4.10 -2.41 -0.14
CA GLN A 91 3.79 -3.16 1.07
C GLN A 91 4.13 -2.31 2.30
N ASP A 92 3.31 -2.38 3.33
CA ASP A 92 3.67 -1.80 4.62
C ASP A 92 4.83 -2.60 5.24
N THR A 93 5.93 -1.92 5.50
CA THR A 93 7.11 -2.50 6.15
C THR A 93 7.17 -2.18 7.65
N GLY A 94 6.19 -1.43 8.16
CA GLY A 94 6.05 -1.05 9.57
C GLY A 94 4.84 -1.72 10.22
N SER A 95 4.86 -1.80 11.55
CA SER A 95 3.68 -2.17 12.33
C SER A 95 2.70 -0.99 12.33
N THR A 96 1.52 -1.15 11.74
CA THR A 96 0.44 -0.17 11.87
C THR A 96 -0.10 -0.24 13.29
N THR A 97 0.22 0.74 14.10
CA THR A 97 -0.45 0.94 15.38
C THR A 97 -1.74 1.70 15.10
N ALA A 98 -2.86 1.00 15.14
CA ALA A 98 -4.16 1.65 15.11
C ALA A 98 -4.30 2.57 16.33
N GLY A 99 -4.74 3.80 16.11
CA GLY A 99 -5.08 4.69 17.21
C GLY A 99 -6.28 4.14 17.98
N ASP A 100 -6.11 3.88 19.27
CA ASP A 100 -7.20 3.44 20.15
C ASP A 100 -8.00 4.66 20.60
N VAL A 101 -9.31 4.63 20.38
CA VAL A 101 -10.24 5.64 20.87
C VAL A 101 -11.21 4.99 21.84
N PHE A 102 -11.31 5.53 23.04
CA PHE A 102 -12.20 5.03 24.08
C PHE A 102 -13.42 5.94 24.24
N LEU A 103 -14.61 5.38 24.20
CA LEU A 103 -15.87 6.07 24.48
C LEU A 103 -16.67 5.26 25.50
N ASN A 104 -17.06 5.88 26.63
CA ASN A 104 -17.98 5.33 27.62
C ASN A 104 -17.76 3.84 27.95
N VAL A 105 -16.54 3.47 28.44
CA VAL A 105 -16.19 2.09 28.77
C VAL A 105 -16.13 1.17 27.54
N VAL A 106 -15.94 1.72 26.35
CA VAL A 106 -15.96 0.95 25.11
C VAL A 106 -14.73 1.27 24.29
N LYS A 107 -14.10 0.26 23.76
CA LYS A 107 -12.95 0.41 22.87
C LYS A 107 -13.43 0.60 21.43
N LYS A 108 -12.93 1.64 20.77
CA LYS A 108 -13.20 1.97 19.39
C LYS A 108 -11.85 2.10 18.66
N VAL A 109 -11.65 1.32 17.62
CA VAL A 109 -10.43 1.33 16.82
C VAL A 109 -10.79 1.68 15.39
N TYR A 110 -10.19 2.72 14.86
CA TYR A 110 -10.29 3.09 13.45
C TYR A 110 -8.90 3.07 12.82
N ASP A 111 -8.79 2.42 11.69
CA ASP A 111 -7.56 2.39 10.91
C ASP A 111 -7.88 2.39 9.42
N SER A 112 -7.11 3.18 8.67
CA SER A 112 -7.17 3.22 7.22
C SER A 112 -5.77 3.11 6.66
N ASP A 113 -5.55 2.17 5.77
CA ASP A 113 -4.25 1.90 5.17
C ASP A 113 -4.35 1.69 3.66
N CYS A 114 -3.44 2.30 2.91
CA CYS A 114 -3.39 2.20 1.46
C CYS A 114 -1.96 1.94 0.98
N ASN A 115 -1.77 0.79 0.33
CA ASN A 115 -0.53 0.46 -0.38
C ASN A 115 -0.73 0.74 -1.88
N TYR A 116 0.14 1.57 -2.45
CA TYR A 116 -0.08 2.14 -3.77
C TYR A 116 1.15 2.01 -4.67
N VAL A 117 0.92 1.57 -5.91
CA VAL A 117 1.87 1.69 -7.01
C VAL A 117 1.25 2.56 -8.09
N GLY A 118 1.89 3.66 -8.43
CA GLY A 118 1.49 4.53 -9.55
C GLY A 118 2.63 4.68 -10.54
N ILE A 119 2.37 4.36 -11.81
CA ILE A 119 3.29 4.57 -12.95
C ILE A 119 2.61 5.47 -13.95
N LYS A 120 3.27 6.59 -14.29
CA LYS A 120 2.73 7.53 -15.26
C LYS A 120 3.85 8.15 -16.10
N ASN A 121 3.56 8.41 -17.39
CA ASN A 121 4.50 9.00 -18.35
C ASN A 121 5.82 8.22 -18.46
N MET A 122 5.76 6.88 -18.44
CA MET A 122 6.95 6.04 -18.55
C MET A 122 6.84 5.05 -19.70
N THR A 123 7.96 4.85 -20.38
CA THR A 123 8.17 3.73 -21.29
C THR A 123 9.14 2.75 -20.61
N ILE A 124 8.65 1.60 -20.17
CA ILE A 124 9.45 0.60 -19.47
C ILE A 124 9.60 -0.62 -20.36
N THR A 125 10.84 -1.00 -20.65
CA THR A 125 11.17 -2.19 -21.42
C THR A 125 12.06 -3.09 -20.58
N ALA A 126 11.61 -4.31 -20.31
CA ALA A 126 12.43 -5.37 -19.73
C ALA A 126 12.83 -6.33 -20.84
N GLU A 127 14.15 -6.54 -21.00
CA GLU A 127 14.75 -7.41 -22.00
C GLU A 127 15.89 -8.20 -21.36
N ASP A 128 15.98 -9.49 -21.63
CA ASP A 128 17.09 -10.33 -21.22
C ASP A 128 17.90 -10.73 -22.46
N ASP A 129 19.13 -10.24 -22.59
CA ASP A 129 20.03 -10.51 -23.71
C ASP A 129 20.58 -11.96 -23.68
N ASP A 130 20.43 -12.68 -22.57
CA ASP A 130 21.02 -14.01 -22.33
C ASP A 130 20.01 -15.17 -22.55
N ASP A 131 19.01 -15.00 -23.41
CA ASP A 131 17.91 -15.97 -23.67
C ASP A 131 17.06 -16.33 -22.43
N GLY A 132 17.17 -15.58 -21.35
CA GLY A 132 16.29 -15.67 -20.20
C GLY A 132 14.93 -15.01 -20.44
N ASP A 133 13.98 -15.26 -19.53
CA ASP A 133 12.68 -14.59 -19.56
C ASP A 133 12.74 -13.27 -18.81
N SER A 134 12.53 -12.18 -19.52
CA SER A 134 12.41 -10.86 -18.91
C SER A 134 11.04 -10.68 -18.27
N GLN A 135 10.97 -9.94 -17.15
CA GLN A 135 9.69 -9.76 -16.46
C GLN A 135 9.51 -8.35 -15.86
N ILE A 136 8.26 -7.91 -15.86
CA ILE A 136 7.77 -6.78 -15.09
C ILE A 136 6.75 -7.31 -14.09
N VAL A 137 7.11 -7.30 -12.81
CA VAL A 137 6.24 -7.74 -11.71
C VAL A 137 5.94 -6.56 -10.82
N ILE A 138 4.65 -6.23 -10.69
CA ILE A 138 4.17 -5.12 -9.86
C ILE A 138 3.14 -5.67 -8.89
N LYS A 139 3.42 -5.52 -7.59
CA LYS A 139 2.55 -6.00 -6.53
C LYS A 139 2.19 -4.87 -5.56
N ALA A 140 0.92 -4.78 -5.22
CA ALA A 140 0.44 -4.00 -4.09
C ALA A 140 -0.25 -4.97 -3.14
N THR A 141 0.31 -5.17 -1.96
CA THR A 141 -0.18 -6.16 -1.00
C THR A 141 -0.43 -5.52 0.36
N ASN A 142 -1.52 -5.92 0.99
CA ASN A 142 -1.82 -5.55 2.36
C ASN A 142 -2.43 -6.75 3.08
N ALA A 143 -1.78 -7.21 4.14
CA ALA A 143 -2.25 -8.29 5.00
C ALA A 143 -2.33 -7.77 6.43
N VAL A 144 -3.54 -7.52 6.90
CA VAL A 144 -3.79 -6.96 8.23
C VAL A 144 -4.55 -7.95 9.08
N THR A 145 -4.00 -8.22 10.27
CA THR A 145 -4.71 -8.94 11.33
C THR A 145 -4.94 -7.98 12.49
N SER A 146 -6.20 -7.74 12.84
CA SER A 146 -6.59 -6.87 13.94
C SER A 146 -7.34 -7.64 15.00
N ASN A 147 -6.78 -7.69 16.21
CA ASN A 147 -7.44 -8.23 17.38
C ASN A 147 -7.78 -7.07 18.31
N THR A 148 -9.06 -6.92 18.63
CA THR A 148 -9.54 -5.87 19.54
C THR A 148 -10.26 -6.55 20.71
N ASP A 149 -9.65 -6.51 21.88
CA ASP A 149 -10.19 -7.09 23.10
C ASP A 149 -10.53 -5.98 24.09
N ALA A 150 -11.69 -6.08 24.71
CA ALA A 150 -12.06 -5.23 25.83
C ALA A 150 -12.83 -6.03 26.87
N ALA A 151 -12.59 -5.70 28.13
CA ALA A 151 -13.40 -6.15 29.26
C ALA A 151 -13.96 -4.92 29.97
N THR A 152 -15.21 -5.00 30.43
CA THR A 152 -15.74 -3.96 31.32
C THR A 152 -15.00 -4.05 32.66
N THR A 153 -14.17 -3.05 32.94
CA THR A 153 -13.71 -2.80 34.30
C THR A 153 -14.78 -2.00 35.02
N THR A 154 -14.99 -2.29 36.30
CA THR A 154 -15.98 -1.62 37.17
C THR A 154 -15.68 -0.13 37.43
N ASP A 155 -14.57 0.38 36.94
CA ASP A 155 -14.17 1.78 37.09
C ASP A 155 -14.35 2.51 35.75
N GLY A 156 -15.47 3.22 35.66
CA GLY A 156 -15.90 3.95 34.48
C GLY A 156 -15.09 5.22 34.21
N THR A 157 -13.87 5.09 33.77
CA THR A 157 -13.15 6.24 33.17
C THR A 157 -13.49 6.34 31.70
N THR A 158 -14.37 7.27 31.38
CA THR A 158 -14.79 7.61 30.03
C THR A 158 -13.80 8.57 29.39
N ALA A 159 -13.15 8.16 28.30
CA ALA A 159 -12.54 9.09 27.39
C ALA A 159 -13.57 9.40 26.29
N ALA A 160 -14.11 10.60 26.29
CA ALA A 160 -15.04 11.06 25.24
C ALA A 160 -14.27 11.42 23.97
N ASP A 161 -14.52 10.71 22.88
CA ASP A 161 -14.19 11.20 21.55
C ASP A 161 -15.37 12.00 21.00
N THR A 162 -15.14 13.26 20.71
CA THR A 162 -16.14 14.18 20.15
C THR A 162 -16.11 14.22 18.62
N SER A 163 -15.30 13.44 17.96
CA SER A 163 -15.18 13.41 16.47
C SER A 163 -16.24 12.54 15.80
N GLY A 164 -17.48 12.65 16.18
CA GLY A 164 -18.62 11.89 15.65
C GLY A 164 -18.98 12.21 14.19
N THR A 165 -18.07 12.01 13.23
CA THR A 165 -18.35 12.15 11.80
C THR A 165 -18.24 10.83 11.06
N GLY A 166 -19.06 10.63 10.03
CA GLY A 166 -18.96 9.50 9.12
C GLY A 166 -19.51 8.18 9.66
N ILE A 167 -18.77 7.09 9.51
CA ILE A 167 -19.20 5.73 9.91
C ILE A 167 -19.45 5.64 11.41
N TRP A 168 -18.64 6.32 12.22
CA TRP A 168 -18.79 6.32 13.67
C TRP A 168 -20.11 6.93 14.14
N ALA A 169 -20.57 8.01 13.53
CA ALA A 169 -21.87 8.60 13.87
C ALA A 169 -23.02 7.62 13.62
N LYS A 170 -22.91 6.78 12.57
CA LYS A 170 -23.88 5.74 12.27
C LYS A 170 -23.83 4.57 13.26
N VAL A 171 -22.65 4.17 13.69
CA VAL A 171 -22.47 3.13 14.70
C VAL A 171 -22.98 3.63 16.05
N ASP A 172 -22.54 4.80 16.48
CA ASP A 172 -22.95 5.39 17.76
C ASP A 172 -24.48 5.58 17.84
N SER A 173 -25.12 6.04 16.77
CA SER A 173 -26.59 6.25 16.75
C SER A 173 -27.38 4.93 16.84
N LYS A 174 -26.78 3.79 16.54
CA LYS A 174 -27.43 2.48 16.57
C LYS A 174 -27.18 1.68 17.83
N VAL A 175 -26.07 1.95 18.52
CA VAL A 175 -25.63 1.14 19.67
C VAL A 175 -25.52 1.90 20.98
N SER A 176 -25.61 3.24 20.96
CA SER A 176 -25.54 4.06 22.19
C SER A 176 -26.57 3.70 23.23
N ASP A 177 -27.76 3.27 22.79
CA ASP A 177 -28.87 2.90 23.69
C ASP A 177 -28.77 1.46 24.23
N LEU A 178 -27.80 0.67 23.72
CA LEU A 178 -27.63 -0.73 24.11
C LEU A 178 -26.67 -0.96 25.29
N GLY A 179 -26.20 0.11 25.90
CA GLY A 179 -25.24 0.04 27.03
C GLY A 179 -23.80 -0.01 26.55
N SER A 180 -22.96 -0.83 27.16
CA SER A 180 -21.54 -0.95 26.78
C SER A 180 -21.38 -1.70 25.45
N TYR A 181 -20.57 -1.17 24.56
CA TYR A 181 -20.23 -1.80 23.28
C TYR A 181 -18.75 -1.71 22.97
N ILE A 182 -18.24 -2.58 22.10
CA ILE A 182 -16.92 -2.52 21.50
C ILE A 182 -17.07 -2.45 19.99
N ALA A 183 -16.34 -1.54 19.35
CA ALA A 183 -16.39 -1.40 17.90
C ALA A 183 -14.98 -1.31 17.30
N SER A 184 -14.74 -2.02 16.22
CA SER A 184 -13.52 -1.95 15.43
C SER A 184 -13.86 -1.64 13.97
N VAL A 185 -13.20 -0.65 13.39
CA VAL A 185 -13.34 -0.28 11.99
C VAL A 185 -11.98 -0.34 11.32
N LYS A 186 -11.88 -1.12 10.25
CA LYS A 186 -10.70 -1.22 9.41
C LYS A 186 -11.07 -0.96 7.96
N ASN A 187 -10.30 -0.09 7.32
CA ASN A 187 -10.35 0.13 5.88
C ASN A 187 -8.95 -0.09 5.30
N ILE A 188 -8.81 -1.04 4.39
CA ILE A 188 -7.55 -1.31 3.73
C ILE A 188 -7.70 -1.26 2.22
N GLU A 189 -6.72 -0.67 1.56
CA GLU A 189 -6.72 -0.50 0.13
C GLU A 189 -5.38 -0.93 -0.48
N THR A 190 -5.43 -1.55 -1.65
CA THR A 190 -4.26 -1.77 -2.50
C THR A 190 -4.59 -1.33 -3.91
N ILE A 191 -3.73 -0.51 -4.49
CA ILE A 191 -3.97 0.07 -5.80
C ILE A 191 -2.71 -0.03 -6.65
N ILE A 192 -2.87 -0.54 -7.87
CA ILE A 192 -1.90 -0.40 -8.95
C ILE A 192 -2.55 0.46 -10.03
N GLU A 193 -1.92 1.58 -10.36
CA GLU A 193 -2.38 2.48 -11.41
C GLU A 193 -1.28 2.68 -12.45
N ILE A 194 -1.57 2.35 -13.70
CA ILE A 194 -0.71 2.58 -14.86
C ILE A 194 -1.43 3.56 -15.77
N ASP A 195 -0.87 4.75 -15.97
CA ASP A 195 -1.47 5.80 -16.80
C ASP A 195 -0.46 6.38 -17.80
N ALA A 196 -0.91 6.63 -19.03
CA ALA A 196 -0.09 7.23 -20.09
C ALA A 196 1.31 6.59 -20.22
N SER A 197 1.39 5.26 -20.12
CA SER A 197 2.64 4.51 -20.05
C SER A 197 2.66 3.32 -21.00
N THR A 198 3.85 2.86 -21.34
CA THR A 198 4.06 1.64 -22.14
C THR A 198 4.96 0.70 -21.36
N LEU A 199 4.51 -0.53 -21.15
CA LEU A 199 5.27 -1.59 -20.50
C LEU A 199 5.44 -2.75 -21.48
N THR A 200 6.68 -3.17 -21.70
CA THR A 200 7.02 -4.31 -22.57
C THR A 200 7.96 -5.26 -21.85
N ALA A 201 7.63 -6.56 -21.86
CA ALA A 201 8.44 -7.64 -21.28
C ALA A 201 8.01 -8.99 -21.86
N ASP A 202 8.71 -10.06 -21.56
CA ASP A 202 8.22 -11.42 -21.86
C ASP A 202 7.04 -11.80 -20.97
N THR A 203 7.07 -11.35 -19.71
CA THR A 203 5.97 -11.55 -18.75
C THR A 203 5.62 -10.22 -18.07
N ILE A 204 4.33 -9.92 -17.95
CA ILE A 204 3.83 -8.80 -17.15
C ILE A 204 2.85 -9.34 -16.11
N ASP A 205 3.13 -9.12 -14.83
CA ASP A 205 2.28 -9.55 -13.71
C ASP A 205 1.95 -8.35 -12.82
N LEU A 206 0.68 -7.96 -12.77
CA LEU A 206 0.15 -6.89 -11.94
C LEU A 206 -0.82 -7.49 -10.91
N GLU A 207 -0.44 -7.50 -9.64
CA GLU A 207 -1.21 -8.10 -8.55
C GLU A 207 -1.53 -7.09 -7.45
N SER A 208 -2.80 -6.82 -7.22
CA SER A 208 -3.32 -6.04 -6.10
C SER A 208 -4.09 -6.96 -5.16
N VAL A 209 -3.57 -7.19 -3.94
CA VAL A 209 -4.13 -8.19 -3.02
C VAL A 209 -4.27 -7.63 -1.61
N ASN A 210 -5.49 -7.67 -1.09
CA ASN A 210 -5.80 -7.38 0.31
C ASN A 210 -6.23 -8.64 1.05
N GLU A 211 -5.76 -8.79 2.27
CA GLU A 211 -6.26 -9.76 3.24
C GLU A 211 -6.49 -9.06 4.58
N LEU A 212 -7.75 -9.00 5.02
CA LEU A 212 -8.15 -8.38 6.27
C LEU A 212 -8.76 -9.43 7.19
N LYS A 213 -8.10 -9.70 8.33
CA LYS A 213 -8.63 -10.53 9.40
C LYS A 213 -8.92 -9.65 10.61
N MET A 214 -10.18 -9.68 11.07
CA MET A 214 -10.61 -8.92 12.23
C MET A 214 -11.22 -9.84 13.27
N SER A 215 -10.77 -9.70 14.52
CA SER A 215 -11.42 -10.33 15.67
C SER A 215 -11.68 -9.27 16.73
N THR A 216 -12.93 -9.15 17.13
CA THR A 216 -13.33 -8.25 18.22
C THR A 216 -14.01 -9.08 19.30
N GLN A 217 -13.46 -9.03 20.51
CA GLN A 217 -14.01 -9.76 21.65
C GLN A 217 -14.27 -8.81 22.82
N GLY A 218 -15.46 -8.89 23.38
CA GLY A 218 -15.86 -8.12 24.54
C GLY A 218 -16.38 -9.01 25.67
N VAL A 219 -15.81 -8.89 26.87
CA VAL A 219 -16.26 -9.59 28.07
C VAL A 219 -16.95 -8.61 29.00
N GLY A 220 -18.19 -8.93 29.40
CA GLY A 220 -19.03 -8.02 30.16
C GLY A 220 -19.58 -6.85 29.33
N ILE A 221 -19.58 -6.99 28.01
CA ILE A 221 -20.01 -6.02 27.03
C ILE A 221 -21.24 -6.56 26.31
N GLY A 222 -22.26 -5.69 26.11
CA GLY A 222 -23.52 -6.11 25.50
C GLY A 222 -23.45 -6.24 23.97
N VAL A 223 -22.55 -5.50 23.31
CA VAL A 223 -22.46 -5.47 21.84
C VAL A 223 -21.01 -5.43 21.37
N ALA A 224 -20.66 -6.27 20.40
CA ALA A 224 -19.40 -6.20 19.66
C ALA A 224 -19.68 -5.96 18.17
N VAL A 225 -19.01 -4.99 17.57
CA VAL A 225 -19.22 -4.58 16.16
C VAL A 225 -17.90 -4.54 15.42
N ASN A 226 -17.84 -5.19 14.26
CA ASN A 226 -16.78 -4.99 13.27
C ASN A 226 -17.34 -4.33 12.03
N VAL A 227 -16.62 -3.34 11.54
CA VAL A 227 -16.83 -2.76 10.22
C VAL A 227 -15.55 -2.94 9.41
N ALA A 228 -15.60 -3.79 8.41
CA ALA A 228 -14.47 -4.13 7.57
C ALA A 228 -14.68 -3.63 6.14
N SER A 229 -13.68 -2.98 5.57
CA SER A 229 -13.63 -2.63 4.16
C SER A 229 -12.26 -3.00 3.60
N ALA A 230 -12.24 -3.73 2.50
CA ALA A 230 -11.01 -4.06 1.78
C ALA A 230 -11.24 -3.88 0.28
N SER A 231 -10.43 -3.04 -0.35
CA SER A 231 -10.51 -2.73 -1.77
C SER A 231 -9.18 -3.00 -2.46
N SER A 232 -9.22 -3.82 -3.52
CA SER A 232 -8.07 -4.08 -4.39
C SER A 232 -8.38 -3.62 -5.80
N MET A 233 -7.44 -2.87 -6.41
CA MET A 233 -7.65 -2.31 -7.75
C MET A 233 -6.39 -2.44 -8.60
N VAL A 234 -6.55 -2.88 -9.85
CA VAL A 234 -5.56 -2.75 -10.92
C VAL A 234 -6.20 -1.90 -12.01
N LEU A 235 -5.65 -0.74 -12.25
CA LEU A 235 -6.19 0.27 -13.14
C LEU A 235 -5.16 0.61 -14.23
N VAL A 236 -5.52 0.33 -15.48
CA VAL A 236 -4.68 0.62 -16.66
C VAL A 236 -5.43 1.62 -17.53
N LYS A 237 -4.88 2.82 -17.69
CA LYS A 237 -5.48 3.92 -18.44
C LYS A 237 -4.51 4.44 -19.50
N ASN A 238 -4.98 4.71 -20.70
CA ASN A 238 -4.18 5.36 -21.76
C ASN A 238 -2.79 4.73 -21.96
N SER A 239 -2.68 3.43 -21.73
CA SER A 239 -1.41 2.71 -21.61
C SER A 239 -1.40 1.45 -22.46
N ASN A 240 -0.19 1.04 -22.87
CA ASN A 240 0.04 -0.19 -23.59
C ASN A 240 0.81 -1.19 -22.73
N LEU A 241 0.27 -2.39 -22.58
CA LEU A 241 0.98 -3.53 -21.96
C LEU A 241 1.25 -4.55 -23.06
N THR A 242 2.50 -4.89 -23.30
CA THR A 242 2.91 -5.84 -24.34
C THR A 242 3.74 -6.96 -23.72
N SER A 243 3.21 -8.17 -23.77
CA SER A 243 3.99 -9.37 -23.47
C SER A 243 4.48 -10.01 -24.76
N THR A 244 5.75 -10.38 -24.81
CA THR A 244 6.37 -10.99 -26.00
C THR A 244 6.40 -12.52 -25.96
N LYS A 245 6.25 -13.14 -24.76
CA LYS A 245 6.27 -14.60 -24.61
C LYS A 245 5.14 -15.17 -23.75
N ASN A 246 5.15 -14.87 -22.43
CA ASN A 246 4.39 -15.65 -21.44
C ASN A 246 3.02 -15.04 -21.05
N GLY A 247 2.69 -13.88 -21.60
CA GLY A 247 1.39 -13.23 -21.40
C GLY A 247 1.38 -12.20 -20.29
N ILE A 248 0.16 -11.64 -20.05
CA ILE A 248 -0.11 -10.59 -19.10
C ILE A 248 -1.09 -11.13 -18.06
N LYS A 249 -0.76 -10.99 -16.78
CA LYS A 249 -1.64 -11.30 -15.67
C LYS A 249 -2.06 -10.02 -14.95
N LEU A 250 -3.35 -9.84 -14.77
CA LEU A 250 -3.94 -8.76 -13.96
C LEU A 250 -4.79 -9.42 -12.88
N LEU A 251 -4.45 -9.18 -11.62
CA LEU A 251 -5.18 -9.72 -10.48
C LEU A 251 -5.53 -8.61 -9.50
N ALA A 252 -6.82 -8.49 -9.17
CA ALA A 252 -7.29 -7.70 -8.04
C ALA A 252 -8.10 -8.62 -7.12
N LYS A 253 -7.66 -8.79 -5.85
CA LYS A 253 -8.26 -9.72 -4.90
C LYS A 253 -8.36 -9.10 -3.52
N SER A 254 -9.56 -9.16 -2.93
CA SER A 254 -9.77 -8.80 -1.53
C SER A 254 -10.39 -9.97 -0.77
N VAL A 255 -9.85 -10.25 0.42
CA VAL A 255 -10.36 -11.25 1.34
C VAL A 255 -10.63 -10.60 2.68
N ILE A 256 -11.83 -10.78 3.21
CA ILE A 256 -12.23 -10.27 4.53
C ILE A 256 -12.69 -11.46 5.38
N GLU A 257 -12.05 -11.64 6.52
CA GLU A 257 -12.49 -12.52 7.60
C GLU A 257 -12.80 -11.64 8.82
N SER A 258 -14.04 -11.69 9.32
CA SER A 258 -14.45 -10.84 10.43
C SER A 258 -15.23 -11.65 11.46
N LYS A 259 -14.79 -11.57 12.73
CA LYS A 259 -15.45 -12.20 13.87
C LYS A 259 -15.69 -11.15 14.95
N ALA A 260 -16.93 -11.04 15.43
CA ALA A 260 -17.28 -10.22 16.58
C ALA A 260 -17.95 -11.11 17.63
N ASP A 261 -17.48 -11.07 18.88
CA ASP A 261 -17.97 -11.86 20.00
C ASP A 261 -18.20 -10.95 21.21
N ALA A 262 -19.43 -10.92 21.70
CA ALA A 262 -19.81 -10.18 22.89
C ALA A 262 -20.32 -11.14 23.95
N GLN A 263 -19.66 -11.16 25.12
CA GLN A 263 -20.04 -12.00 26.25
C GLN A 263 -20.60 -11.13 27.36
N ALA A 264 -21.91 -11.18 27.55
CA ALA A 264 -22.54 -10.52 28.68
C ALA A 264 -22.07 -11.15 29.99
N LYS A 265 -21.72 -10.30 30.96
CA LYS A 265 -21.46 -10.78 32.32
C LYS A 265 -22.81 -11.23 32.95
N ALA A 266 -22.94 -12.49 33.31
CA ALA A 266 -24.11 -12.93 34.01
C ALA A 266 -24.22 -12.13 35.32
N GLY A 267 -25.24 -11.28 35.43
CA GLY A 267 -25.54 -10.61 36.68
C GLY A 267 -25.99 -11.67 37.68
N ASN A 268 -25.40 -11.68 38.87
CA ASN A 268 -26.02 -12.40 39.99
C ASN A 268 -27.39 -11.74 40.20
N VAL A 269 -28.43 -12.42 39.76
CA VAL A 269 -29.79 -12.11 40.20
C VAL A 269 -29.86 -12.60 41.63
N ALA A 270 -29.73 -11.69 42.58
CA ALA A 270 -29.99 -11.96 43.98
C ALA A 270 -31.51 -11.96 44.25
#